data_2420c998ba0e2955532f30580652e063
#
_entry.id   2420c998ba0e2955532f30580652e063
#
_cell.length_a   1.000
_cell.length_b   1.000
_cell.length_c   1.000
_cell.angle_alpha   90.00
_cell.angle_beta   90.00
_cell.angle_gamma   90.00
#
_symmetry.space_group_name_H-M   'P 1'
#
loop_
_entity.id
_entity.type
_entity.pdbx_description
1 polymer ?
#
loop_
_entity_poly.entity_id
_entity_poly.type
_entity_poly.pdbx_seq_one_letter_code
_entity_poly.pdbx_strand_id
1 'polypeptide(L)'
;MNEWIEEVSRFQNVFEKKLDDVQELISLRVELVDEEIYELWHGLDTVLEGMQDDDPEIIKKGRIETLDAIADSIVVLIGTANALKMDLDEAMKRVFESNLSKMGEDGRPFYNEDGKVMKGPNFRPPKLEDLV
;
A
#
# COMPACT_ATOMS: atom_id res chain seq x y z
N MET A 1 0.74 10.71 15.71
CA MET A 1 0.16 9.50 15.09
C MET A 1 -0.43 9.90 13.74
N ASN A 2 -0.40 8.99 12.77
CA ASN A 2 -0.94 9.28 11.45
C ASN A 2 -2.47 9.36 11.49
N GLU A 3 -3.04 10.44 10.96
CA GLU A 3 -4.47 10.68 10.93
C GLU A 3 -5.26 9.55 10.24
N TRP A 4 -4.73 9.00 9.16
CA TRP A 4 -5.38 7.88 8.44
C TRP A 4 -5.47 6.62 9.31
N ILE A 5 -4.45 6.35 10.12
CA ILE A 5 -4.46 5.20 11.04
C ILE A 5 -5.57 5.38 12.08
N GLU A 6 -5.75 6.60 12.60
CA GLU A 6 -6.80 6.92 13.55
C GLU A 6 -8.20 6.78 12.93
N GLU A 7 -8.39 7.30 11.71
CA GLU A 7 -9.68 7.20 11.00
C GLU A 7 -10.05 5.74 10.69
N VAL A 8 -9.09 4.94 10.22
CA VAL A 8 -9.34 3.51 9.96
C VAL A 8 -9.64 2.77 11.27
N SER A 9 -8.92 3.07 12.35
CA SER A 9 -9.19 2.48 13.66
C SER A 9 -10.61 2.80 14.15
N ARG A 10 -11.04 4.03 13.95
CA ARG A 10 -12.42 4.45 14.30
C ARG A 10 -13.45 3.68 13.49
N PHE A 11 -13.24 3.54 12.18
CA PHE A 11 -14.11 2.75 11.31
C PHE A 11 -14.19 1.29 11.77
N GLN A 12 -13.04 0.66 12.05
CA GLN A 12 -12.99 -0.72 12.50
C GLN A 12 -13.74 -0.94 13.81
N ASN A 13 -13.60 -0.01 14.76
CA ASN A 13 -14.29 -0.11 16.04
C ASN A 13 -15.81 -0.05 15.92
N VAL A 14 -16.31 0.62 14.88
CA VAL A 14 -17.78 0.79 14.68
C VAL A 14 -18.35 -0.34 13.82
N PHE A 15 -17.65 -0.71 12.74
CA PHE A 15 -18.23 -1.53 11.67
C PHE A 15 -17.68 -2.95 11.58
N GLU A 16 -16.44 -3.19 12.03
CA GLU A 16 -15.85 -4.51 11.91
C GLU A 16 -16.20 -5.40 13.10
N LYS A 17 -16.59 -6.64 12.79
CA LYS A 17 -16.82 -7.65 13.80
C LYS A 17 -15.51 -8.08 14.43
N LYS A 18 -15.46 -8.10 15.75
CA LYS A 18 -14.29 -8.56 16.48
C LYS A 18 -14.17 -10.09 16.38
N LEU A 19 -13.02 -10.55 15.88
CA LEU A 19 -12.69 -11.97 15.76
C LEU A 19 -11.63 -12.33 16.79
N ASP A 20 -11.91 -13.35 17.61
CA ASP A 20 -10.98 -13.81 18.64
C ASP A 20 -10.00 -14.85 18.09
N ASP A 21 -10.39 -15.59 17.06
CA ASP A 21 -9.52 -16.57 16.39
C ASP A 21 -8.58 -15.85 15.41
N VAL A 22 -7.27 -16.00 15.65
CA VAL A 22 -6.23 -15.33 14.85
C VAL A 22 -6.22 -15.83 13.41
N GLN A 23 -6.45 -17.13 13.17
CA GLN A 23 -6.49 -17.67 11.80
C GLN A 23 -7.67 -17.11 11.02
N GLU A 24 -8.85 -17.02 11.64
CA GLU A 24 -10.02 -16.38 11.02
C GLU A 24 -9.78 -14.92 10.72
N LEU A 25 -9.11 -14.20 11.63
CA LEU A 25 -8.76 -12.80 11.43
C LEU A 25 -7.82 -12.63 10.23
N ILE A 26 -6.77 -13.44 10.15
CA ILE A 26 -5.82 -13.37 9.03
C ILE A 26 -6.50 -13.76 7.72
N SER A 27 -7.36 -14.80 7.72
CA SER A 27 -8.10 -15.20 6.53
C SER A 27 -9.02 -14.08 6.03
N LEU A 28 -9.69 -13.36 6.93
CA LEU A 28 -10.50 -12.20 6.57
C LEU A 28 -9.63 -11.10 5.95
N ARG A 29 -8.48 -10.81 6.54
CA ARG A 29 -7.58 -9.78 5.99
C ARG A 29 -7.07 -10.14 4.59
N VAL A 30 -6.75 -11.42 4.36
CA VAL A 30 -6.37 -11.90 3.01
C VAL A 30 -7.49 -11.64 2.00
N GLU A 31 -8.72 -11.98 2.33
CA GLU A 31 -9.87 -11.74 1.44
C GLU A 31 -10.06 -10.25 1.12
N LEU A 32 -9.98 -9.39 2.14
CA LEU A 32 -10.15 -7.94 1.96
C LEU A 32 -9.03 -7.33 1.10
N VAL A 33 -7.80 -7.75 1.31
CA VAL A 33 -6.66 -7.29 0.50
C VAL A 33 -6.79 -7.76 -0.95
N ASP A 34 -7.13 -9.03 -1.16
CA ASP A 34 -7.30 -9.59 -2.51
C ASP A 34 -8.40 -8.85 -3.29
N GLU A 35 -9.52 -8.53 -2.64
CA GLU A 35 -10.63 -7.80 -3.25
C GLU A 35 -10.19 -6.43 -3.76
N GLU A 36 -9.48 -5.66 -2.93
CA GLU A 36 -9.04 -4.30 -3.30
C GLU A 36 -7.92 -4.33 -4.35
N ILE A 37 -7.01 -5.28 -4.28
CA ILE A 37 -5.96 -5.45 -5.29
C ILE A 37 -6.57 -5.82 -6.64
N TYR A 38 -7.57 -6.70 -6.65
CA TYR A 38 -8.30 -7.03 -7.88
C TYR A 38 -8.95 -5.79 -8.50
N GLU A 39 -9.62 -4.97 -7.70
CA GLU A 39 -10.25 -3.73 -8.18
C GLU A 39 -9.22 -2.73 -8.70
N LEU A 40 -8.05 -2.64 -8.07
CA LEU A 40 -6.95 -1.81 -8.55
C LEU A 40 -6.45 -2.26 -9.92
N TRP A 41 -6.22 -3.56 -10.10
CA TRP A 41 -5.83 -4.12 -11.40
C TRP A 41 -6.88 -3.84 -12.47
N HIS A 42 -8.16 -4.03 -12.13
CA HIS A 42 -9.27 -3.76 -13.05
C HIS A 42 -9.31 -2.30 -13.49
N GLY A 43 -9.14 -1.37 -12.57
CA GLY A 43 -9.10 0.07 -12.87
C GLY A 43 -7.96 0.44 -13.82
N LEU A 44 -6.76 -0.08 -13.56
CA LEU A 44 -5.59 0.14 -14.43
C LEU A 44 -5.77 -0.47 -15.81
N ASP A 45 -6.32 -1.68 -15.90
CA ASP A 45 -6.64 -2.30 -17.18
C ASP A 45 -7.66 -1.50 -17.99
N THR A 46 -8.65 -0.91 -17.31
CA THR A 46 -9.63 -0.03 -17.97
C THR A 46 -8.96 1.21 -18.56
N VAL A 47 -7.97 1.79 -17.85
CA VAL A 47 -7.19 2.93 -18.38
C VAL A 47 -6.42 2.51 -19.64
N LEU A 48 -5.75 1.35 -19.62
CA LEU A 48 -5.00 0.83 -20.77
C LEU A 48 -5.92 0.57 -21.97
N GLU A 49 -7.09 -0.03 -21.73
CA GLU A 49 -8.12 -0.26 -22.76
C GLU A 49 -8.55 1.07 -23.41
N GLY A 50 -8.85 2.07 -22.59
CA GLY A 50 -9.22 3.40 -23.09
C GLY A 50 -8.14 4.07 -23.91
N MET A 51 -6.87 3.89 -23.52
CA MET A 51 -5.72 4.40 -24.29
C MET A 51 -5.57 3.70 -25.64
N GLN A 52 -5.77 2.38 -25.68
CA GLN A 52 -5.72 1.60 -26.94
C GLN A 52 -6.82 1.99 -27.92
N ASP A 53 -8.01 2.32 -27.40
CA ASP A 53 -9.19 2.68 -28.18
C ASP A 53 -9.28 4.19 -28.43
N ASP A 54 -8.33 4.98 -27.99
CA ASP A 54 -8.38 6.46 -28.02
C ASP A 54 -9.70 7.02 -27.48
N ASP A 55 -10.21 6.42 -26.39
CA ASP A 55 -11.47 6.78 -25.77
C ASP A 55 -11.27 7.54 -24.45
N PRO A 56 -11.39 8.89 -24.47
CA PRO A 56 -11.17 9.70 -23.27
C PRO A 56 -12.14 9.40 -22.12
N GLU A 57 -13.36 8.94 -22.42
CA GLU A 57 -14.36 8.62 -21.39
C GLU A 57 -13.99 7.34 -20.65
N ILE A 58 -13.53 6.32 -21.37
CA ILE A 58 -13.05 5.06 -20.77
C ILE A 58 -11.79 5.33 -19.95
N ILE A 59 -10.86 6.14 -20.45
CA ILE A 59 -9.67 6.55 -19.69
C ILE A 59 -10.07 7.22 -18.37
N LYS A 60 -10.99 8.16 -18.42
CA LYS A 60 -11.48 8.87 -17.22
C LYS A 60 -12.14 7.91 -16.24
N LYS A 61 -13.02 7.03 -16.73
CA LYS A 61 -13.67 6.02 -15.91
C LYS A 61 -12.64 5.13 -15.20
N GLY A 62 -11.65 4.62 -15.93
CA GLY A 62 -10.59 3.78 -15.38
C GLY A 62 -9.75 4.53 -14.34
N ARG A 63 -9.47 5.82 -14.57
CA ARG A 63 -8.73 6.65 -13.60
C ARG A 63 -9.50 6.85 -12.30
N ILE A 64 -10.83 7.04 -12.38
CA ILE A 64 -11.69 7.17 -11.20
C ILE A 64 -11.69 5.84 -10.42
N GLU A 65 -11.92 4.72 -11.10
CA GLU A 65 -11.91 3.39 -10.49
C GLU A 65 -10.54 3.08 -9.85
N THR A 66 -9.46 3.45 -10.52
CA THR A 66 -8.09 3.27 -10.00
C THR A 66 -7.86 4.08 -8.72
N LEU A 67 -8.27 5.34 -8.70
CA LEU A 67 -8.10 6.20 -7.52
C LEU A 67 -8.90 5.67 -6.33
N ASP A 68 -10.15 5.26 -6.57
CA ASP A 68 -11.00 4.65 -5.56
C ASP A 68 -10.36 3.38 -5.00
N ALA A 69 -9.89 2.49 -5.87
CA ALA A 69 -9.22 1.25 -5.47
C ALA A 69 -7.90 1.50 -4.71
N ILE A 70 -7.13 2.53 -5.08
CA ILE A 70 -5.94 2.92 -4.32
C ILE A 70 -6.33 3.34 -2.91
N ALA A 71 -7.33 4.20 -2.78
CA ALA A 71 -7.78 4.67 -1.48
C ALA A 71 -8.29 3.51 -0.60
N ASP A 72 -9.13 2.65 -1.16
CA ASP A 72 -9.66 1.48 -0.45
C ASP A 72 -8.55 0.49 -0.09
N SER A 73 -7.56 0.30 -0.96
CA SER A 73 -6.39 -0.53 -0.66
C SER A 73 -5.61 0.01 0.55
N ILE A 74 -5.40 1.32 0.61
CA ILE A 74 -4.71 1.96 1.75
C ILE A 74 -5.51 1.72 3.04
N VAL A 75 -6.83 1.90 3.00
CA VAL A 75 -7.72 1.65 4.15
C VAL A 75 -7.59 0.21 4.64
N VAL A 76 -7.65 -0.76 3.72
CA VAL A 76 -7.56 -2.19 4.05
C VAL A 76 -6.17 -2.56 4.60
N LEU A 77 -5.10 -2.00 4.02
CA LEU A 77 -3.73 -2.25 4.49
C LEU A 77 -3.51 -1.68 5.90
N ILE A 78 -3.96 -0.47 6.14
CA ILE A 78 -3.91 0.14 7.48
C ILE A 78 -4.73 -0.70 8.46
N GLY A 79 -5.94 -1.09 8.06
CA GLY A 79 -6.81 -1.94 8.88
C GLY A 79 -6.19 -3.29 9.21
N THR A 80 -5.41 -3.84 8.31
CA THR A 80 -4.68 -5.09 8.54
C THR A 80 -3.60 -4.91 9.62
N ALA A 81 -2.80 -3.86 9.53
CA ALA A 81 -1.81 -3.56 10.56
C ALA A 81 -2.47 -3.32 11.94
N ASN A 82 -3.57 -2.56 11.98
CA ASN A 82 -4.32 -2.34 13.22
C ASN A 82 -4.86 -3.65 13.81
N ALA A 83 -5.46 -4.49 12.98
CA ALA A 83 -6.02 -5.76 13.41
C ALA A 83 -4.96 -6.70 14.00
N LEU A 84 -3.76 -6.69 13.43
CA LEU A 84 -2.63 -7.50 13.89
C LEU A 84 -1.77 -6.80 14.93
N LYS A 85 -2.17 -5.61 15.39
CA LYS A 85 -1.47 -4.82 16.43
C LYS A 85 -0.02 -4.47 16.07
N MET A 86 0.22 -4.20 14.80
CA MET A 86 1.53 -3.78 14.29
C MET A 86 1.66 -2.26 14.28
N ASP A 87 2.84 -1.75 14.60
CA ASP A 87 3.11 -0.30 14.59
C ASP A 87 3.44 0.18 13.18
N LEU A 88 2.42 0.43 12.38
CA LEU A 88 2.56 0.86 10.99
C LEU A 88 3.15 2.28 10.89
N ASP A 89 2.83 3.18 11.80
CA ASP A 89 3.33 4.56 11.76
C ASP A 89 4.86 4.59 11.84
N GLU A 90 5.42 3.87 12.79
CA GLU A 90 6.88 3.76 12.94
C GLU A 90 7.51 2.94 11.79
N ALA A 91 6.84 1.87 11.35
CA ALA A 91 7.31 1.07 10.21
C ALA A 91 7.45 1.93 8.95
N MET A 92 6.48 2.80 8.67
CA MET A 92 6.53 3.70 7.51
C MET A 92 7.71 4.67 7.58
N LYS A 93 8.00 5.23 8.75
CA LYS A 93 9.17 6.10 8.94
C LYS A 93 10.46 5.36 8.60
N ARG A 94 10.62 4.16 9.12
CA ARG A 94 11.81 3.32 8.88
C ARG A 94 11.93 2.89 7.42
N VAL A 95 10.82 2.60 6.75
CA VAL A 95 10.80 2.27 5.33
C VAL A 95 11.20 3.48 4.50
N PHE A 96 10.71 4.67 4.80
CA PHE A 96 11.11 5.90 4.10
C PHE A 96 12.61 6.18 4.26
N GLU A 97 13.15 6.05 5.47
CA GLU A 97 14.58 6.18 5.72
C GLU A 97 15.40 5.15 4.95
N SER A 98 14.95 3.90 4.94
CA SER A 98 15.56 2.83 4.15
C SER A 98 15.57 3.15 2.66
N ASN A 99 14.45 3.64 2.13
CA ASN A 99 14.36 4.02 0.73
C ASN A 99 15.32 5.15 0.37
N LEU A 100 15.45 6.16 1.23
CA LEU A 100 16.41 7.25 1.04
C LEU A 100 17.86 6.76 1.11
N SER A 101 18.14 5.71 1.88
CA SER A 101 19.49 5.15 1.97
C SER A 101 19.94 4.41 0.71
N LYS A 102 19.07 4.24 -0.29
CA LYS A 102 19.44 3.68 -1.60
C LYS A 102 20.27 4.60 -2.47
N MET A 103 20.44 5.88 -2.09
CA MET A 103 21.22 6.84 -2.85
C MET A 103 22.66 6.39 -3.02
N GLY A 104 23.30 6.79 -4.12
CA GLY A 104 24.73 6.64 -4.34
C GLY A 104 25.56 7.53 -3.42
N GLU A 105 26.89 7.36 -3.42
CA GLU A 105 27.83 8.15 -2.61
C GLU A 105 27.76 9.65 -2.89
N ASP A 106 27.35 10.02 -4.11
CA ASP A 106 27.18 11.43 -4.53
C ASP A 106 25.83 12.03 -4.08
N GLY A 107 25.04 11.32 -3.29
CA GLY A 107 23.72 11.73 -2.85
C GLY A 107 22.64 11.68 -3.94
N ARG A 108 22.92 11.04 -5.08
CA ARG A 108 22.01 10.91 -6.21
C ARG A 108 21.43 9.51 -6.29
N PRO A 109 20.22 9.37 -6.92
CA PRO A 109 19.66 8.06 -7.19
C PRO A 109 20.59 7.20 -8.05
N PHE A 110 20.52 5.91 -7.83
CA PHE A 110 21.27 4.90 -8.57
C PHE A 110 20.28 4.00 -9.32
N TYR A 111 20.36 3.98 -10.65
CA TYR A 111 19.42 3.26 -11.51
C TYR A 111 20.09 2.13 -12.27
N ASN A 112 19.32 1.07 -12.56
CA ASN A 112 19.76 0.03 -13.50
C ASN A 112 19.41 0.45 -14.95
N GLU A 113 19.69 -0.44 -15.92
CA GLU A 113 19.42 -0.22 -17.35
C GLU A 113 17.94 0.00 -17.64
N ASP A 114 17.03 -0.59 -16.86
CA ASP A 114 15.58 -0.46 -17.00
C ASP A 114 15.00 0.76 -16.31
N GLY A 115 15.84 1.61 -15.70
CA GLY A 115 15.40 2.79 -14.97
C GLY A 115 14.87 2.50 -13.56
N LYS A 116 15.08 1.29 -13.05
CA LYS A 116 14.69 0.91 -11.70
C LYS A 116 15.73 1.39 -10.68
N VAL A 117 15.26 1.94 -9.55
CA VAL A 117 16.11 2.37 -8.45
C VAL A 117 16.86 1.18 -7.87
N MET A 118 18.18 1.29 -7.82
CA MET A 118 19.06 0.29 -7.25
C MET A 118 19.54 0.71 -5.86
N LYS A 119 19.98 -0.27 -5.09
CA LYS A 119 20.57 -0.04 -3.77
C LYS A 119 21.99 0.50 -3.92
N GLY A 120 22.24 1.70 -3.39
CA GLY A 120 23.58 2.28 -3.31
C GLY A 120 24.44 1.63 -2.22
N PRO A 121 25.70 2.06 -2.07
CA PRO A 121 26.66 1.44 -1.14
C PRO A 121 26.28 1.60 0.34
N ASN A 122 25.48 2.61 0.67
CA ASN A 122 25.08 2.90 2.06
C ASN A 122 23.63 2.42 2.36
N PHE A 123 23.09 1.55 1.52
CA PHE A 123 21.74 1.03 1.74
C PHE A 123 21.63 0.29 3.07
N ARG A 124 20.55 0.63 3.79
CA ARG A 124 20.17 -0.03 5.05
C ARG A 124 18.73 -0.51 4.93
N PRO A 125 18.49 -1.84 5.05
CA PRO A 125 17.12 -2.35 5.09
C PRO A 125 16.39 -1.83 6.33
N PRO A 126 15.05 -1.69 6.30
CA PRO A 126 14.29 -1.29 7.48
C PRO A 126 14.31 -2.41 8.52
N LYS A 127 14.49 -2.04 9.79
CA LYS A 127 14.38 -2.98 10.91
C LYS A 127 12.98 -2.87 11.48
N LEU A 128 12.21 -3.95 11.41
CA LEU A 128 10.79 -3.95 11.76
C LEU A 128 10.43 -4.97 12.85
N GLU A 129 11.41 -5.74 13.34
CA GLU A 129 11.18 -6.87 14.24
C GLU A 129 10.53 -6.49 15.57
N ASP A 130 10.80 -5.27 16.05
CA ASP A 130 10.24 -4.76 17.29
C ASP A 130 8.84 -4.14 17.14
N LEU A 131 8.29 -4.13 15.94
CA LEU A 131 7.01 -3.48 15.61
C LEU A 131 5.86 -4.48 15.37
N VAL A 132 6.13 -5.79 15.48
CA VAL A 132 5.16 -6.85 15.16
C VAL A 132 4.82 -7.71 16.37
#